data_89f3660d797c035ecb4a6252e3b2cb4d
#
_entry.id   89f3660d797c035ecb4a6252e3b2cb4d
#
_cell.length_a   1.000
_cell.length_b   1.000
_cell.length_c   1.000
_cell.angle_alpha   90.00
_cell.angle_beta   90.00
_cell.angle_gamma   90.00
#
_symmetry.space_group_name_H-M   'P 1'
#
loop_
_entity.id
_entity.type
_entity.pdbx_description
1 polymer ?
#
loop_
_entity_poly.entity_id
_entity_poly.type
_entity_poly.pdbx_seq_one_letter_code
_entity_poly.pdbx_strand_id
1 'polypeptide(L)'
;MHANDRRRVVRALELAEAGWSLVPRLQTLFGGAWRHPTLLVGLEVPKPELDRRIAERTRHMFEAGVEEEVHDALRAEPSTTAQKIIGLHEVATLPRDEAIEALIVRTRQYAAYQRKWLRRLEGLVMVAADRPPEETAAEIVELARTRERLSRP
;
A
#
# COMPACT_ATOMS: atom_id res chain seq x y z
N MET A 1 20.42 5.33 11.90
CA MET A 1 19.93 4.07 12.48
C MET A 1 20.06 4.20 13.99
N HIS A 2 18.99 3.94 14.76
CA HIS A 2 19.03 4.07 16.21
C HIS A 2 19.68 2.82 16.81
N ALA A 3 20.60 2.97 17.78
CA ALA A 3 21.34 1.85 18.38
C ALA A 3 20.44 0.76 19.01
N ASN A 4 19.23 1.15 19.46
CA ASN A 4 18.24 0.23 20.05
C ASN A 4 17.42 -0.55 19.03
N ASP A 5 17.57 -0.30 17.71
CA ASP A 5 16.91 -1.09 16.65
C ASP A 5 17.74 -2.36 16.37
N ARG A 6 17.67 -3.31 17.29
CA ARG A 6 18.45 -4.56 17.26
C ARG A 6 18.33 -5.30 15.92
N ARG A 7 17.11 -5.38 15.35
CA ARG A 7 16.90 -6.08 14.07
C ARG A 7 17.63 -5.41 12.93
N ARG A 8 17.60 -4.07 12.87
CA ARG A 8 18.33 -3.30 11.86
C ARG A 8 19.84 -3.35 12.06
N VAL A 9 20.31 -3.36 13.30
CA VAL A 9 21.74 -3.48 13.62
C VAL A 9 22.24 -4.85 13.18
N VAL A 10 21.56 -5.94 13.56
CA VAL A 10 21.93 -7.31 13.14
C VAL A 10 21.94 -7.42 11.63
N ARG A 11 20.87 -6.94 10.95
CA ARG A 11 20.82 -6.98 9.48
C ARG A 11 21.92 -6.15 8.80
N ALA A 12 22.32 -5.02 9.42
CA ALA A 12 23.44 -4.22 8.91
C ALA A 12 24.77 -4.97 8.99
N LEU A 13 24.99 -5.69 10.09
CA LEU A 13 26.20 -6.50 10.29
C LEU A 13 26.24 -7.68 9.30
N GLU A 14 25.16 -8.44 9.18
CA GLU A 14 25.05 -9.54 8.21
C GLU A 14 25.33 -9.06 6.77
N LEU A 15 24.79 -7.91 6.38
CA LEU A 15 25.02 -7.35 5.06
C LEU A 15 26.47 -6.87 4.89
N ALA A 16 27.06 -6.25 5.92
CA ALA A 16 28.44 -5.79 5.89
C ALA A 16 29.43 -6.97 5.76
N GLU A 17 29.17 -8.08 6.48
CA GLU A 17 29.95 -9.33 6.37
C GLU A 17 29.85 -9.93 4.95
N ALA A 18 28.69 -9.81 4.31
CA ALA A 18 28.46 -10.22 2.92
C ALA A 18 28.97 -9.22 1.87
N GLY A 19 29.63 -8.12 2.28
CA GLY A 19 30.11 -7.06 1.38
C GLY A 19 29.02 -6.10 0.87
N TRP A 20 27.86 -6.09 1.51
CA TRP A 20 26.72 -5.25 1.14
C TRP A 20 26.48 -4.14 2.17
N SER A 21 25.67 -3.15 1.82
CA SER A 21 25.28 -2.05 2.71
C SER A 21 23.76 -1.97 2.89
N LEU A 22 23.32 -1.66 4.12
CA LEU A 22 21.92 -1.28 4.39
C LEU A 22 21.54 0.09 3.81
N VAL A 23 22.52 0.92 3.47
CA VAL A 23 22.24 2.22 2.87
C VAL A 23 21.75 1.97 1.44
N PRO A 24 20.46 2.21 1.14
CA PRO A 24 19.98 2.11 -0.24
C PRO A 24 20.80 3.10 -1.06
N ARG A 25 21.36 2.67 -2.18
CA ARG A 25 21.79 3.61 -3.19
C ARG A 25 20.52 4.35 -3.61
N LEU A 26 20.40 5.62 -3.25
CA LEU A 26 19.20 6.45 -3.45
C LEU A 26 18.65 6.40 -4.90
N GLN A 27 19.53 6.12 -5.87
CA GLN A 27 19.18 5.94 -7.27
C GLN A 27 18.47 4.61 -7.60
N THR A 28 18.51 3.60 -6.73
CA THR A 28 17.96 2.26 -7.03
C THR A 28 16.59 2.00 -6.39
N LEU A 29 16.11 2.92 -5.54
CA LEU A 29 14.83 2.72 -4.84
C LEU A 29 13.61 2.98 -5.75
N PHE A 30 13.77 3.84 -6.76
CA PHE A 30 12.70 4.26 -7.67
C PHE A 30 13.10 4.21 -9.14
N GLY A 31 14.39 4.02 -9.45
CA GLY A 31 14.95 3.85 -10.78
C GLY A 31 16.10 2.85 -10.72
N GLY A 32 16.14 1.94 -11.64
CA GLY A 32 17.20 0.93 -11.76
C GLY A 32 16.80 -0.16 -12.75
N ALA A 33 17.78 -0.92 -13.21
CA ALA A 33 17.52 -2.05 -14.08
C ALA A 33 16.68 -3.11 -13.33
N TRP A 34 15.55 -3.45 -13.86
CA TRP A 34 14.72 -4.54 -13.36
C TRP A 34 15.43 -5.88 -13.57
N ARG A 35 15.38 -6.76 -12.58
CA ARG A 35 15.96 -8.10 -12.68
C ARG A 35 15.32 -8.93 -13.80
N HIS A 36 14.06 -8.65 -14.10
CA HIS A 36 13.28 -9.27 -15.16
C HIS A 36 12.56 -8.20 -15.98
N PRO A 37 12.21 -8.46 -17.26
CA PRO A 37 11.30 -7.60 -18.00
C PRO A 37 10.01 -7.38 -17.18
N THR A 38 9.74 -6.13 -16.79
CA THR A 38 8.66 -5.80 -15.85
C THR A 38 7.80 -4.69 -16.41
N LEU A 39 6.50 -4.91 -16.48
CA LEU A 39 5.49 -3.86 -16.68
C LEU A 39 5.00 -3.41 -15.30
N LEU A 40 5.24 -2.15 -14.97
CA LEU A 40 4.74 -1.55 -13.74
C LEU A 40 3.48 -0.76 -14.05
N VAL A 41 2.37 -1.12 -13.43
CA VAL A 41 1.07 -0.48 -13.64
C VAL A 41 0.57 0.12 -12.32
N GLY A 42 0.11 1.38 -12.39
CA GLY A 42 -0.60 2.05 -11.31
C GLY A 42 -2.08 2.21 -11.67
N LEU A 43 -2.96 1.91 -10.75
CA LEU A 43 -4.38 2.13 -10.92
C LEU A 43 -4.73 3.57 -10.51
N GLU A 44 -5.41 4.30 -11.41
CA GLU A 44 -5.86 5.65 -11.15
C GLU A 44 -7.38 5.73 -11.02
N VAL A 45 -7.80 6.27 -9.88
CA VAL A 45 -9.21 6.59 -9.62
C VAL A 45 -9.28 8.09 -9.34
N PRO A 46 -10.20 8.86 -9.96
CA PRO A 46 -10.42 10.26 -9.66
C PRO A 46 -10.65 10.48 -8.15
N LYS A 47 -10.05 11.56 -7.62
CA LYS A 47 -10.09 11.81 -6.16
C LYS A 47 -11.51 11.81 -5.57
N PRO A 48 -12.52 12.46 -6.17
CA PRO A 48 -13.88 12.46 -5.61
C PRO A 48 -14.47 11.05 -5.53
N GLU A 49 -14.25 10.24 -6.54
CA GLU A 49 -14.72 8.84 -6.59
C GLU A 49 -13.99 7.97 -5.56
N LEU A 50 -12.67 8.13 -5.42
CA LEU A 50 -11.91 7.44 -4.39
C LEU A 50 -12.38 7.81 -2.99
N ASP A 51 -12.62 9.10 -2.73
CA ASP A 51 -13.11 9.59 -1.45
C ASP A 51 -14.51 9.03 -1.12
N ARG A 52 -15.39 8.90 -2.13
CA ARG A 52 -16.70 8.28 -2.01
C ARG A 52 -16.57 6.79 -1.66
N ARG A 53 -15.77 6.04 -2.42
CA ARG A 53 -15.53 4.59 -2.18
C ARG A 53 -14.95 4.32 -0.79
N ILE A 54 -14.02 5.16 -0.33
CA ILE A 54 -13.45 5.05 1.01
C ILE A 54 -14.56 5.20 2.07
N ALA A 55 -15.41 6.23 1.95
CA ALA A 55 -16.46 6.47 2.90
C ALA A 55 -17.51 5.34 2.92
N GLU A 56 -17.95 4.87 1.76
CA GLU A 56 -18.89 3.75 1.62
C GLU A 56 -18.33 2.46 2.19
N ARG A 57 -17.08 2.10 1.82
CA ARG A 57 -16.41 0.92 2.34
C ARG A 57 -16.29 0.96 3.85
N THR A 58 -15.91 2.13 4.41
CA THR A 58 -15.78 2.26 5.87
C THR A 58 -17.11 2.02 6.57
N ARG A 59 -18.21 2.63 6.12
CA ARG A 59 -19.54 2.39 6.71
C ARG A 59 -19.95 0.94 6.60
N HIS A 60 -19.74 0.32 5.45
CA HIS A 60 -20.05 -1.10 5.25
C HIS A 60 -19.25 -2.02 6.18
N MET A 61 -18.00 -1.70 6.48
CA MET A 61 -17.20 -2.48 7.46
C MET A 61 -17.86 -2.47 8.85
N PHE A 62 -18.40 -1.32 9.29
CA PHE A 62 -19.11 -1.24 10.56
C PHE A 62 -20.46 -1.97 10.53
N GLU A 63 -21.16 -1.97 9.41
CA GLU A 63 -22.38 -2.76 9.21
C GLU A 63 -22.08 -4.28 9.23
N ALA A 64 -20.89 -4.66 8.73
CA ALA A 64 -20.45 -6.05 8.68
C ALA A 64 -19.80 -6.57 9.98
N GLY A 65 -19.72 -5.75 11.05
CA GLY A 65 -19.27 -6.20 12.37
C GLY A 65 -17.78 -6.01 12.64
N VAL A 66 -17.13 -5.01 12.05
CA VAL A 66 -15.70 -4.72 12.30
C VAL A 66 -15.39 -4.45 13.78
N GLU A 67 -16.37 -4.01 14.57
CA GLU A 67 -16.21 -3.75 16.01
C GLU A 67 -15.93 -5.05 16.77
N GLU A 68 -16.68 -6.11 16.47
CA GLU A 68 -16.43 -7.44 17.04
C GLU A 68 -15.11 -8.02 16.58
N GLU A 69 -14.80 -7.91 15.29
CA GLU A 69 -13.51 -8.37 14.73
C GLU A 69 -12.32 -7.72 15.45
N VAL A 70 -12.36 -6.41 15.66
CA VAL A 70 -11.31 -5.67 16.36
C VAL A 70 -11.22 -6.07 17.83
N HIS A 71 -12.36 -6.26 18.50
CA HIS A 71 -12.41 -6.72 19.88
C HIS A 71 -11.77 -8.11 20.04
N ASP A 72 -12.07 -9.02 19.13
CA ASP A 72 -11.51 -10.38 19.12
C ASP A 72 -10.00 -10.36 18.82
N ALA A 73 -9.57 -9.53 17.86
CA ALA A 73 -8.17 -9.35 17.52
C ALA A 73 -7.36 -8.81 18.72
N LEU A 74 -7.93 -7.89 19.50
CA LEU A 74 -7.25 -7.33 20.67
C LEU A 74 -7.15 -8.35 21.83
N ARG A 75 -8.16 -9.21 22.00
CA ARG A 75 -8.09 -10.31 22.99
C ARG A 75 -6.98 -11.33 22.70
N ALA A 76 -6.60 -11.47 21.43
CA ALA A 76 -5.52 -12.35 21.01
C ALA A 76 -4.10 -11.74 21.20
N GLU A 77 -3.97 -10.62 21.93
CA GLU A 77 -2.71 -9.93 22.23
C GLU A 77 -1.85 -9.70 20.98
N PRO A 78 -2.32 -8.86 20.03
CA PRO A 78 -1.65 -8.66 18.75
C PRO A 78 -0.24 -8.08 18.93
N SER A 79 0.68 -8.49 18.06
CA SER A 79 2.04 -7.96 18.05
C SER A 79 2.07 -6.45 17.90
N THR A 80 3.16 -5.80 18.32
CA THR A 80 3.36 -4.35 18.17
C THR A 80 3.25 -3.85 16.73
N THR A 81 3.48 -4.72 15.75
CA THR A 81 3.30 -4.42 14.34
C THR A 81 1.82 -4.49 13.95
N ALA A 82 1.10 -5.50 14.40
CA ALA A 82 -0.33 -5.65 14.15
C ALA A 82 -1.15 -4.50 14.79
N GLN A 83 -0.75 -4.01 15.95
CA GLN A 83 -1.37 -2.84 16.61
C GLN A 83 -1.29 -1.54 15.79
N LYS A 84 -0.43 -1.48 14.75
CA LYS A 84 -0.30 -0.32 13.85
C LYS A 84 -1.21 -0.40 12.61
N ILE A 85 -2.05 -1.41 12.51
CA ILE A 85 -3.04 -1.52 11.43
C ILE A 85 -3.96 -0.30 11.46
N ILE A 86 -4.21 0.28 10.28
CA ILE A 86 -5.12 1.42 10.15
C ILE A 86 -6.53 1.01 10.59
N GLY A 87 -7.10 1.73 11.51
CA GLY A 87 -8.45 1.52 12.03
C GLY A 87 -8.52 0.74 13.33
N LEU A 88 -7.52 -0.07 13.67
CA LEU A 88 -7.58 -0.88 14.90
C LEU A 88 -7.77 -0.02 16.15
N HIS A 89 -7.00 1.06 16.27
CA HIS A 89 -7.08 1.96 17.42
C HIS A 89 -8.38 2.75 17.42
N GLU A 90 -8.76 3.31 16.28
CA GLU A 90 -9.96 4.12 16.14
C GLU A 90 -11.23 3.32 16.49
N VAL A 91 -11.35 2.12 15.94
CA VAL A 91 -12.50 1.22 16.20
C VAL A 91 -12.51 0.74 17.67
N ALA A 92 -11.33 0.53 18.26
CA ALA A 92 -11.24 0.04 19.64
C ALA A 92 -11.55 1.10 20.71
N THR A 93 -11.33 2.39 20.42
CA THR A 93 -11.30 3.44 21.45
C THR A 93 -12.31 4.56 21.30
N LEU A 94 -12.85 4.75 20.09
CA LEU A 94 -13.80 5.83 19.80
C LEU A 94 -15.25 5.30 19.74
N PRO A 95 -16.24 6.14 20.04
CA PRO A 95 -17.62 5.85 19.71
C PRO A 95 -17.79 5.59 18.22
N ARG A 96 -18.74 4.73 17.85
CA ARG A 96 -18.94 4.25 16.48
C ARG A 96 -18.89 5.35 15.41
N ASP A 97 -19.65 6.42 15.57
CA ASP A 97 -19.72 7.50 14.57
C ASP A 97 -18.39 8.25 14.45
N GLU A 98 -17.71 8.50 15.57
CA GLU A 98 -16.39 9.13 15.60
C GLU A 98 -15.32 8.22 14.98
N ALA A 99 -15.40 6.92 15.24
CA ALA A 99 -14.51 5.92 14.66
C ALA A 99 -14.64 5.85 13.13
N ILE A 100 -15.88 5.89 12.61
CA ILE A 100 -16.16 5.94 11.17
C ILE A 100 -15.49 7.16 10.53
N GLU A 101 -15.73 8.35 11.07
CA GLU A 101 -15.16 9.59 10.50
C GLU A 101 -13.63 9.62 10.62
N ALA A 102 -13.07 9.23 11.75
CA ALA A 102 -11.63 9.15 11.96
C ALA A 102 -10.97 8.18 10.97
N LEU A 103 -11.59 7.01 10.74
CA LEU A 103 -11.08 6.01 9.81
C LEU A 103 -11.16 6.47 8.35
N ILE A 104 -12.24 7.17 7.98
CA ILE A 104 -12.37 7.79 6.64
C ILE A 104 -11.24 8.79 6.41
N VAL A 105 -11.03 9.72 7.34
CA VAL A 105 -9.97 10.74 7.25
C VAL A 105 -8.59 10.09 7.13
N ARG A 106 -8.29 9.12 7.99
CA ARG A 106 -7.00 8.43 7.99
C ARG A 106 -6.76 7.63 6.71
N THR A 107 -7.78 6.97 6.20
CA THR A 107 -7.68 6.20 4.94
C THR A 107 -7.45 7.13 3.74
N ARG A 108 -8.13 8.29 3.68
CA ARG A 108 -7.88 9.32 2.65
C ARG A 108 -6.45 9.85 2.70
N GLN A 109 -5.92 10.11 3.89
CA GLN A 109 -4.53 10.55 4.07
C GLN A 109 -3.55 9.47 3.56
N TYR A 110 -3.81 8.21 3.88
CA TYR A 110 -2.98 7.10 3.41
C TYR A 110 -3.03 6.93 1.89
N ALA A 111 -4.21 7.03 1.27
CA ALA A 111 -4.37 7.02 -0.18
C ALA A 111 -3.62 8.18 -0.85
N ALA A 112 -3.67 9.39 -0.28
CA ALA A 112 -2.89 10.52 -0.76
C ALA A 112 -1.38 10.28 -0.70
N TYR A 113 -0.91 9.63 0.37
CA TYR A 113 0.48 9.22 0.53
C TYR A 113 0.88 8.18 -0.52
N GLN A 114 0.06 7.14 -0.76
CA GLN A 114 0.29 6.16 -1.83
C GLN A 114 0.42 6.82 -3.21
N ARG A 115 -0.48 7.76 -3.55
CA ARG A 115 -0.41 8.51 -4.82
C ARG A 115 0.88 9.33 -4.96
N LYS A 116 1.39 9.89 -3.87
CA LYS A 116 2.68 10.59 -3.85
C LYS A 116 3.85 9.65 -4.15
N TRP A 117 3.80 8.40 -3.67
CA TRP A 117 4.81 7.39 -3.93
C TRP A 117 4.75 6.89 -5.37
N LEU A 118 3.57 6.61 -5.90
CA LEU A 118 3.38 6.17 -7.28
C LEU A 118 4.04 7.13 -8.28
N ARG A 119 3.92 8.44 -8.06
CA ARG A 119 4.55 9.46 -8.94
C ARG A 119 6.09 9.45 -8.97
N ARG A 120 6.74 8.71 -8.07
CA ARG A 120 8.20 8.58 -8.01
C ARG A 120 8.72 7.33 -8.71
N LEU A 121 7.82 6.44 -9.13
CA LEU A 121 8.19 5.19 -9.77
C LEU A 121 8.45 5.43 -11.25
N GLU A 122 9.70 5.23 -11.69
CA GLU A 122 10.06 5.32 -13.10
C GLU A 122 9.44 4.18 -13.91
N GLY A 123 8.97 4.49 -15.11
CA GLY A 123 8.34 3.52 -16.00
C GLY A 123 6.95 3.06 -15.56
N LEU A 124 6.34 3.72 -14.58
CA LEU A 124 4.96 3.46 -14.18
C LEU A 124 3.99 3.90 -15.27
N VAL A 125 3.13 2.98 -15.71
CA VAL A 125 2.01 3.25 -16.61
C VAL A 125 0.74 3.38 -15.78
N MET A 126 0.06 4.52 -15.86
CA MET A 126 -1.20 4.74 -15.15
C MET A 126 -2.36 4.23 -16.01
N VAL A 127 -3.25 3.44 -15.40
CA VAL A 127 -4.45 2.87 -16.02
C VAL A 127 -5.66 3.31 -15.22
N ALA A 128 -6.70 3.79 -15.89
CA ALA A 128 -7.95 4.18 -15.26
C ALA A 128 -8.65 2.98 -14.60
N ALA A 129 -9.10 3.17 -13.34
CA ALA A 129 -9.75 2.14 -12.54
C ALA A 129 -11.09 2.64 -11.92
N ASP A 130 -11.70 3.64 -12.54
CA ASP A 130 -13.05 4.14 -12.25
C ASP A 130 -14.13 3.49 -13.14
N ARG A 131 -13.81 2.36 -13.73
CA ARG A 131 -14.63 1.53 -14.62
C ARG A 131 -14.66 0.08 -14.13
N PRO A 132 -15.41 -0.84 -14.80
CA PRO A 132 -15.46 -2.24 -14.42
C PRO A 132 -14.07 -2.89 -14.35
N PRO A 133 -13.80 -3.73 -13.33
CA PRO A 133 -12.49 -4.38 -13.16
C PRO A 133 -12.04 -5.17 -14.38
N GLU A 134 -12.98 -5.78 -15.12
CA GLU A 134 -12.73 -6.58 -16.32
C GLU A 134 -12.12 -5.75 -17.45
N GLU A 135 -12.61 -4.52 -17.64
CA GLU A 135 -12.09 -3.59 -18.64
C GLU A 135 -10.68 -3.12 -18.27
N THR A 136 -10.46 -2.82 -16.99
CA THR A 136 -9.14 -2.45 -16.47
C THR A 136 -8.14 -3.60 -16.64
N ALA A 137 -8.56 -4.83 -16.33
CA ALA A 137 -7.73 -6.02 -16.50
C ALA A 137 -7.39 -6.29 -17.96
N ALA A 138 -8.36 -6.15 -18.88
CA ALA A 138 -8.16 -6.31 -20.32
C ALA A 138 -7.12 -5.33 -20.86
N GLU A 139 -7.17 -4.06 -20.47
CA GLU A 139 -6.17 -3.05 -20.84
C GLU A 139 -4.78 -3.41 -20.34
N ILE A 140 -4.64 -3.84 -19.07
CA ILE A 140 -3.35 -4.23 -18.49
C ILE A 140 -2.75 -5.40 -19.27
N VAL A 141 -3.57 -6.41 -19.61
CA VAL A 141 -3.12 -7.57 -20.43
C VAL A 141 -2.64 -7.12 -21.80
N GLU A 142 -3.35 -6.20 -22.46
CA GLU A 142 -2.95 -5.70 -23.78
C GLU A 142 -1.66 -4.88 -23.73
N LEU A 143 -1.48 -4.05 -22.70
CA LEU A 143 -0.23 -3.34 -22.44
C LEU A 143 0.94 -4.31 -22.23
N ALA A 144 0.74 -5.39 -21.49
CA ALA A 144 1.76 -6.42 -21.28
C ALA A 144 2.15 -7.12 -22.58
N ARG A 145 1.17 -7.50 -23.41
CA ARG A 145 1.40 -8.13 -24.72
C ARG A 145 2.14 -7.21 -25.69
N THR A 146 1.77 -5.95 -25.72
CA THR A 146 2.43 -4.95 -26.59
C THR A 146 3.89 -4.77 -26.17
N ARG A 147 4.16 -4.67 -24.87
CA ARG A 147 5.52 -4.52 -24.35
C ARG A 147 6.38 -5.75 -24.63
N GLU A 148 5.82 -6.95 -24.50
CA GLU A 148 6.53 -8.20 -24.83
C GLU A 148 6.92 -8.26 -26.31
N ARG A 149 6.04 -7.84 -27.23
CA ARG A 149 6.33 -7.75 -28.66
C ARG A 149 7.47 -6.79 -29.00
N LEU A 150 7.53 -5.64 -28.31
CA LEU A 150 8.58 -4.63 -28.49
C LEU A 150 9.93 -5.05 -27.88
N SER A 151 9.93 -5.98 -26.94
CA SER A 151 11.13 -6.47 -26.24
C SER A 151 11.75 -7.70 -26.90
N ARG A 152 11.14 -8.27 -27.92
CA ARG A 152 11.72 -9.38 -28.71
C ARG A 152 12.59 -8.78 -29.82
N PRO A 153 13.89 -9.19 -29.91
CA PRO A 153 14.82 -8.76 -30.98
C PRO A 153 14.40 -9.27 -32.35
#